data_fa5fb8ef3487854b21290d1905a91515
#
_entry.id   fa5fb8ef3487854b21290d1905a91515
#
_cell.length_a   1.000
_cell.length_b   1.000
_cell.length_c   1.000
_cell.angle_alpha   90.00
_cell.angle_beta   90.00
_cell.angle_gamma   90.00
#
_symmetry.space_group_name_H-M   'P 1'
#
loop_
_entity.id
_entity.type
_entity.pdbx_description
1 polymer ?
#
loop_
_entity_poly.entity_id
_entity_poly.type
_entity_poly.pdbx_seq_one_letter_code
_entity_poly.pdbx_strand_id
1 'polypeptide(L)'
;NESYWVYLIANSTLGEDKFREVADLGKLRGLMEEQPNIHMTGAGTDPEIPMIFLMDGIAYPAGTDEPETPGKVVLNNGNLSDKTELAVTLRRAAAKIVVKIKKGEDVTFDNSPEAYRAGYYLRNMPYSTTLIPNPDANDNVKLWTPDRSASKYFAWTENEITVTAYAYSYNWKDKPLERETRLVVNIPLYYKTETDLRGDNYYQIPISKEKVLKRNTYYEVTVEVNAPGATEILKPEELEPVNYTVQAWDETIINVGGETDRPKYLTVNEEEMEMYNISDDNTTLEFASSSEVSVKVTRVYYIDKFGQTQATTSEREIARMGI
;
A
#
# COMPACT_ATOMS: atom_id res chain seq x y z
N ASN A 1 1.16 35.58 14.97
CA ASN A 1 1.13 34.12 15.02
C ASN A 1 -0.28 33.63 14.71
N GLU A 2 -0.44 32.84 13.68
CA GLU A 2 -1.72 32.27 13.30
C GLU A 2 -1.70 30.76 13.53
N SER A 3 -2.87 30.19 13.83
CA SER A 3 -3.01 28.76 14.11
C SER A 3 -3.71 28.04 12.96
N TYR A 4 -3.10 26.97 12.46
CA TYR A 4 -3.56 26.24 11.28
C TYR A 4 -3.71 24.74 11.56
N TRP A 5 -4.67 24.14 10.90
CA TRP A 5 -4.68 22.70 10.70
C TRP A 5 -3.74 22.37 9.54
N VAL A 6 -2.76 21.54 9.79
CA VAL A 6 -1.81 21.08 8.76
C VAL A 6 -2.00 19.60 8.56
N TYR A 7 -2.44 19.21 7.38
CA TYR A 7 -2.63 17.81 6.96
C TYR A 7 -1.52 17.41 6.01
N LEU A 8 -0.97 16.21 6.19
CA LEU A 8 -0.10 15.59 5.24
C LEU A 8 -0.84 14.39 4.61
N ILE A 9 -0.88 14.35 3.29
CA ILE A 9 -1.45 13.27 2.51
C ILE A 9 -0.33 12.71 1.64
N ALA A 10 -0.08 11.42 1.74
CA ALA A 10 0.95 10.73 0.98
C ALA A 10 0.34 9.65 0.09
N ASN A 11 0.95 9.44 -1.06
CA ASN A 11 0.60 8.39 -2.01
C ASN A 11 -0.83 8.50 -2.58
N SER A 12 -1.38 9.72 -2.65
CA SER A 12 -2.64 9.94 -3.37
C SER A 12 -2.41 9.87 -4.88
N THR A 13 -3.35 9.25 -5.59
CA THR A 13 -3.37 9.22 -7.06
C THR A 13 -4.12 10.39 -7.68
N LEU A 14 -4.72 11.25 -6.84
CA LEU A 14 -5.41 12.47 -7.31
C LEU A 14 -4.40 13.49 -7.82
N GLY A 15 -4.72 14.09 -8.96
CA GLY A 15 -3.93 15.17 -9.54
C GLY A 15 -3.97 16.44 -8.69
N GLU A 16 -2.93 17.28 -8.82
CA GLU A 16 -2.77 18.54 -8.10
C GLU A 16 -4.00 19.47 -8.23
N ASP A 17 -4.66 19.46 -9.37
CA ASP A 17 -5.86 20.29 -9.63
C ASP A 17 -6.97 20.03 -8.61
N LYS A 18 -7.13 18.77 -8.16
CA LYS A 18 -8.13 18.42 -7.15
C LYS A 18 -7.85 19.06 -5.79
N PHE A 19 -6.56 19.17 -5.43
CA PHE A 19 -6.16 19.84 -4.19
C PHE A 19 -6.28 21.35 -4.26
N ARG A 20 -6.08 21.96 -5.43
CA ARG A 20 -6.27 23.40 -5.63
C ARG A 20 -7.72 23.86 -5.47
N GLU A 21 -8.68 22.96 -5.70
CA GLU A 21 -10.11 23.24 -5.52
C GLU A 21 -10.57 23.16 -4.04
N VAL A 22 -9.69 22.72 -3.13
CA VAL A 22 -10.00 22.55 -1.72
C VAL A 22 -9.97 23.90 -1.00
N ALA A 23 -11.15 24.43 -0.71
CA ALA A 23 -11.27 25.73 -0.02
C ALA A 23 -11.39 25.60 1.50
N ASP A 24 -11.80 24.43 2.01
CA ASP A 24 -12.05 24.19 3.43
C ASP A 24 -11.90 22.71 3.80
N LEU A 25 -11.94 22.43 5.10
CA LEU A 25 -11.81 21.06 5.63
C LEU A 25 -12.96 20.14 5.19
N GLY A 26 -14.18 20.69 5.02
CA GLY A 26 -15.31 19.90 4.53
C GLY A 26 -15.10 19.38 3.14
N LYS A 27 -14.58 20.23 2.24
CA LYS A 27 -14.19 19.80 0.88
C LYS A 27 -13.05 18.79 0.90
N LEU A 28 -12.03 18.98 1.75
CA LEU A 28 -10.95 17.99 1.88
C LEU A 28 -11.46 16.64 2.35
N ARG A 29 -12.37 16.60 3.32
CA ARG A 29 -13.02 15.37 3.81
C ARG A 29 -13.90 14.70 2.75
N GLY A 30 -14.42 15.48 1.81
CA GLY A 30 -15.24 14.98 0.70
C GLY A 30 -14.43 14.43 -0.48
N LEU A 31 -13.12 14.67 -0.55
CA LEU A 31 -12.29 14.10 -1.60
C LEU A 31 -12.16 12.59 -1.43
N MET A 32 -12.42 11.87 -2.51
CA MET A 32 -12.36 10.42 -2.53
C MET A 32 -11.37 9.93 -3.56
N GLU A 33 -10.71 8.84 -3.23
CA GLU A 33 -9.79 8.13 -4.11
C GLU A 33 -10.31 6.71 -4.38
N GLU A 34 -10.27 6.31 -5.64
CA GLU A 34 -10.67 4.98 -6.08
C GLU A 34 -9.44 4.13 -6.36
N GLN A 35 -9.23 3.10 -5.57
CA GLN A 35 -8.21 2.08 -5.79
C GLN A 35 -8.82 0.68 -5.67
N PRO A 36 -9.57 0.24 -6.66
CA PRO A 36 -10.31 -1.02 -6.58
C PRO A 36 -9.40 -2.24 -6.38
N ASN A 37 -8.17 -2.19 -6.83
CA ASN A 37 -7.22 -3.31 -6.74
C ASN A 37 -6.39 -3.37 -5.46
N ILE A 38 -6.68 -2.54 -4.46
CA ILE A 38 -5.93 -2.52 -3.19
C ILE A 38 -5.87 -3.89 -2.51
N HIS A 39 -6.92 -4.70 -2.65
CA HIS A 39 -6.99 -6.05 -2.08
C HIS A 39 -6.00 -7.04 -2.71
N MET A 40 -5.61 -6.81 -3.96
CA MET A 40 -4.68 -7.66 -4.71
C MET A 40 -3.22 -7.21 -4.56
N THR A 41 -2.99 -6.06 -3.97
CA THR A 41 -1.66 -5.50 -3.80
C THR A 41 -0.84 -6.41 -2.88
N GLY A 42 0.23 -7.00 -3.39
CA GLY A 42 1.05 -7.98 -2.67
C GLY A 42 0.48 -9.41 -2.62
N ALA A 43 -0.69 -9.68 -3.20
CA ALA A 43 -1.24 -11.02 -3.27
C ALA A 43 -0.72 -11.76 -4.51
N GLY A 44 0.43 -12.38 -4.39
CA GLY A 44 0.83 -13.48 -5.27
C GLY A 44 1.30 -13.15 -6.68
N THR A 45 1.50 -11.88 -7.05
CA THR A 45 2.00 -11.55 -8.38
C THR A 45 3.47 -11.11 -8.38
N ASP A 46 3.92 -10.42 -7.36
CA ASP A 46 5.34 -10.10 -7.17
C ASP A 46 5.57 -9.60 -5.74
N PRO A 47 6.27 -10.34 -4.87
CA PRO A 47 6.60 -9.88 -3.52
C PRO A 47 7.55 -8.68 -3.50
N GLU A 48 8.18 -8.34 -4.63
CA GLU A 48 9.11 -7.21 -4.75
C GLU A 48 8.42 -5.88 -5.08
N ILE A 49 7.15 -5.89 -5.49
CA ILE A 49 6.41 -4.64 -5.70
C ILE A 49 6.01 -4.05 -4.36
N PRO A 50 6.59 -2.92 -3.94
CA PRO A 50 6.22 -2.30 -2.68
C PRO A 50 4.76 -1.86 -2.72
N MET A 51 4.02 -2.23 -1.69
CA MET A 51 2.63 -1.81 -1.55
C MET A 51 2.57 -0.32 -1.21
N ILE A 52 1.99 0.44 -2.11
CA ILE A 52 1.79 1.87 -1.93
C ILE A 52 0.36 2.11 -1.45
N PHE A 53 0.21 2.52 -0.19
CA PHE A 53 -1.08 2.86 0.38
C PHE A 53 -1.24 4.37 0.47
N LEU A 54 -2.44 4.87 0.18
CA LEU A 54 -2.85 6.20 0.60
C LEU A 54 -2.67 6.33 2.11
N MET A 55 -2.01 7.38 2.56
CA MET A 55 -1.75 7.67 3.96
C MET A 55 -2.11 9.12 4.27
N ASP A 56 -2.55 9.37 5.47
CA ASP A 56 -2.81 10.71 5.98
C ASP A 56 -2.33 10.90 7.42
N GLY A 57 -2.13 12.14 7.81
CA GLY A 57 -1.79 12.51 9.16
C GLY A 57 -2.02 14.00 9.42
N ILE A 58 -2.14 14.36 10.69
CA ILE A 58 -2.26 15.74 11.14
C ILE A 58 -0.98 16.11 11.87
N ALA A 59 -0.44 17.29 11.54
CA ALA A 59 0.80 17.76 12.10
C ALA A 59 0.65 18.19 13.57
N TYR A 60 1.71 17.98 14.33
CA TYR A 60 1.89 18.42 15.71
C TYR A 60 3.32 18.95 15.90
N PRO A 61 3.62 19.70 16.98
CA PRO A 61 4.97 20.22 17.19
C PRO A 61 6.02 19.10 17.28
N ALA A 62 7.11 19.23 16.53
CA ALA A 62 8.19 18.25 16.58
C ALA A 62 8.85 18.23 17.98
N GLY A 63 9.33 17.05 18.37
CA GLY A 63 9.92 16.85 19.70
C GLY A 63 8.90 16.72 20.85
N THR A 64 7.59 16.67 20.52
CA THR A 64 6.52 16.34 21.48
C THR A 64 5.89 15.01 21.10
N ASP A 65 5.20 14.37 22.04
CA ASP A 65 4.38 13.20 21.73
C ASP A 65 3.17 13.62 20.86
N GLU A 66 2.71 12.70 20.02
CA GLU A 66 1.48 12.92 19.26
C GLU A 66 0.29 13.08 20.23
N PRO A 67 -0.47 14.20 20.12
CA PRO A 67 -1.60 14.42 21.00
C PRO A 67 -2.74 13.44 20.71
N GLU A 68 -3.40 12.90 21.74
CA GLU A 68 -4.59 12.04 21.61
C GLU A 68 -5.69 12.73 20.77
N THR A 69 -5.84 14.03 20.93
CA THR A 69 -6.75 14.86 20.15
C THR A 69 -5.93 15.82 19.30
N PRO A 70 -5.92 15.67 17.97
CA PRO A 70 -5.23 16.59 17.08
C PRO A 70 -5.68 18.04 17.28
N GLY A 71 -4.75 18.97 17.18
CA GLY A 71 -4.97 20.40 17.36
C GLY A 71 -4.38 21.24 16.23
N LYS A 72 -4.66 22.53 16.27
CA LYS A 72 -4.00 23.48 15.38
C LYS A 72 -2.57 23.74 15.82
N VAL A 73 -1.66 23.82 14.88
CA VAL A 73 -0.28 24.22 15.11
C VAL A 73 -0.11 25.73 14.88
N VAL A 74 0.74 26.36 15.67
CA VAL A 74 1.05 27.78 15.53
C VAL A 74 2.21 27.91 14.53
N LEU A 75 2.00 28.64 13.45
CA LEU A 75 3.04 29.00 12.50
C LEU A 75 3.49 30.43 12.72
N ASN A 76 4.81 30.62 12.85
CA ASN A 76 5.38 31.94 13.08
C ASN A 76 5.57 32.71 11.76
N ASN A 77 4.87 33.81 11.60
CA ASN A 77 4.83 34.64 10.36
C ASN A 77 5.94 35.70 10.28
N GLY A 78 7.07 35.56 10.94
CA GLY A 78 7.85 36.75 11.11
C GLY A 78 9.29 36.77 10.63
N ASN A 79 10.01 35.68 10.72
CA ASN A 79 11.41 35.63 10.32
C ASN A 79 11.75 34.27 9.71
N LEU A 80 12.48 34.31 8.61
CA LEU A 80 13.04 33.09 7.97
C LEU A 80 13.97 32.28 8.91
N SER A 81 14.38 32.88 10.04
CA SER A 81 15.17 32.25 11.09
C SER A 81 14.36 31.41 12.09
N ASP A 82 13.05 31.70 12.24
CA ASP A 82 12.20 30.99 13.20
C ASP A 82 11.41 29.87 12.49
N LYS A 83 12.09 28.79 12.14
CA LYS A 83 11.46 27.62 11.54
C LYS A 83 10.58 26.94 12.57
N THR A 84 9.32 26.70 12.21
CA THR A 84 8.43 25.83 12.98
C THR A 84 8.64 24.39 12.51
N GLU A 85 9.15 23.55 13.38
CA GLU A 85 9.31 22.12 13.10
C GLU A 85 8.04 21.38 13.49
N LEU A 86 7.56 20.53 12.59
CA LEU A 86 6.36 19.75 12.78
C LEU A 86 6.67 18.25 12.58
N ALA A 87 6.00 17.42 13.36
CA ALA A 87 5.96 15.98 13.15
C ALA A 87 4.58 15.56 12.65
N VAL A 88 4.52 14.50 11.88
CA VAL A 88 3.27 13.91 11.39
C VAL A 88 3.38 12.39 11.47
N THR A 89 2.46 11.78 12.18
CA THR A 89 2.28 10.33 12.13
C THR A 89 1.37 9.96 10.97
N LEU A 90 1.92 9.28 9.97
CA LEU A 90 1.17 8.84 8.81
C LEU A 90 0.46 7.50 9.07
N ARG A 91 -0.84 7.48 8.81
CA ARG A 91 -1.70 6.30 8.95
C ARG A 91 -2.29 5.90 7.62
N ARG A 92 -2.28 4.61 7.34
CA ARG A 92 -2.80 4.06 6.08
C ARG A 92 -4.32 4.18 6.03
N ALA A 93 -4.86 4.52 4.88
CA ALA A 93 -6.31 4.50 4.66
C ALA A 93 -6.90 3.07 4.68
N ALA A 94 -6.07 2.07 4.47
CA ALA A 94 -6.47 0.66 4.43
C ALA A 94 -6.32 -0.04 5.78
N ALA A 95 -7.06 -1.12 5.95
CA ALA A 95 -6.85 -2.18 6.92
C ALA A 95 -6.06 -3.32 6.30
N LYS A 96 -5.21 -3.99 7.09
CA LYS A 96 -4.55 -5.26 6.74
C LYS A 96 -5.32 -6.41 7.37
N ILE A 97 -5.62 -7.42 6.56
CA ILE A 97 -6.40 -8.59 6.96
C ILE A 97 -5.53 -9.82 6.72
N VAL A 98 -5.28 -10.58 7.77
CA VAL A 98 -4.56 -11.86 7.70
C VAL A 98 -5.50 -12.96 8.18
N VAL A 99 -5.70 -13.97 7.35
CA VAL A 99 -6.52 -15.12 7.70
C VAL A 99 -5.66 -16.36 7.70
N LYS A 100 -5.56 -17.00 8.86
CA LYS A 100 -4.87 -18.28 9.07
C LYS A 100 -5.89 -19.41 9.07
N ILE A 101 -5.78 -20.29 8.09
CA ILE A 101 -6.72 -21.40 7.90
C ILE A 101 -5.96 -22.68 8.22
N LYS A 102 -6.33 -23.33 9.31
CA LYS A 102 -5.73 -24.57 9.76
C LYS A 102 -6.57 -25.76 9.31
N LYS A 103 -5.91 -26.85 9.02
CA LYS A 103 -6.62 -28.12 8.77
C LYS A 103 -7.07 -28.76 10.08
N GLY A 104 -8.23 -29.38 10.08
CA GLY A 104 -8.66 -30.31 11.11
C GLY A 104 -8.10 -31.72 10.91
N GLU A 105 -8.48 -32.63 11.81
CA GLU A 105 -7.95 -34.02 11.82
C GLU A 105 -8.26 -34.80 10.53
N ASP A 106 -9.46 -34.63 9.98
CA ASP A 106 -9.96 -35.38 8.83
C ASP A 106 -9.61 -34.74 7.47
N VAL A 107 -8.85 -33.66 7.46
CA VAL A 107 -8.57 -32.87 6.25
C VAL A 107 -7.06 -32.79 6.00
N THR A 108 -6.67 -32.89 4.72
CA THR A 108 -5.32 -32.56 4.26
C THR A 108 -5.43 -31.64 3.06
N PHE A 109 -4.82 -30.45 3.15
CA PHE A 109 -4.83 -29.50 2.04
C PHE A 109 -3.93 -29.98 0.92
N ASP A 110 -4.40 -29.87 -0.32
CA ASP A 110 -3.56 -30.09 -1.47
C ASP A 110 -2.65 -28.86 -1.67
N ASN A 111 -1.35 -29.07 -1.52
CA ASN A 111 -0.32 -28.05 -1.68
C ASN A 111 0.43 -28.16 -3.01
N SER A 112 -0.09 -28.94 -3.97
CA SER A 112 0.55 -29.08 -5.27
C SER A 112 0.43 -27.79 -6.09
N PRO A 113 1.47 -27.44 -6.90
CA PRO A 113 1.40 -26.31 -7.81
C PRO A 113 0.28 -26.41 -8.85
N GLU A 114 -0.27 -27.59 -9.04
CA GLU A 114 -1.34 -27.90 -10.01
C GLU A 114 -2.75 -27.63 -9.47
N ALA A 115 -2.90 -27.26 -8.22
CA ALA A 115 -4.19 -26.87 -7.63
C ALA A 115 -4.71 -25.56 -8.24
N TYR A 116 -5.01 -25.55 -9.51
CA TYR A 116 -5.38 -24.39 -10.33
C TYR A 116 -6.60 -23.62 -9.84
N ARG A 117 -7.41 -24.19 -8.96
CA ARG A 117 -8.61 -23.55 -8.43
C ARG A 117 -8.42 -22.97 -7.05
N ALA A 118 -7.28 -23.21 -6.43
CA ALA A 118 -6.94 -22.63 -5.15
C ALA A 118 -6.86 -21.10 -5.26
N GLY A 119 -7.52 -20.41 -4.37
CA GLY A 119 -7.48 -18.96 -4.38
C GLY A 119 -8.51 -18.34 -3.45
N TYR A 120 -8.47 -17.01 -3.35
CA TYR A 120 -9.35 -16.25 -2.48
C TYR A 120 -9.77 -14.93 -3.11
N TYR A 121 -10.81 -14.34 -2.56
CA TYR A 121 -11.18 -12.94 -2.80
C TYR A 121 -11.94 -12.38 -1.59
N LEU A 122 -11.87 -11.06 -1.43
CA LEU A 122 -12.73 -10.36 -0.48
C LEU A 122 -14.04 -9.98 -1.18
N ARG A 123 -15.16 -10.32 -0.56
CA ARG A 123 -16.50 -9.91 -1.00
C ARG A 123 -16.89 -8.61 -0.30
N ASN A 124 -17.61 -7.74 -1.00
CA ASN A 124 -18.18 -6.51 -0.46
C ASN A 124 -17.14 -5.54 0.10
N MET A 125 -16.08 -5.29 -0.64
CA MET A 125 -15.09 -4.28 -0.27
C MET A 125 -15.55 -2.88 -0.67
N PRO A 126 -15.19 -1.83 0.10
CA PRO A 126 -15.32 -0.47 -0.37
C PRO A 126 -14.49 -0.23 -1.64
N TYR A 127 -15.12 0.34 -2.65
CA TYR A 127 -14.48 0.67 -3.92
C TYR A 127 -13.54 1.89 -3.82
N SER A 128 -13.82 2.78 -2.88
CA SER A 128 -13.13 4.04 -2.68
C SER A 128 -12.95 4.35 -1.20
N THR A 129 -12.07 5.29 -0.91
CA THR A 129 -11.87 5.84 0.43
C THR A 129 -11.72 7.36 0.36
N THR A 130 -12.01 8.05 1.46
CA THR A 130 -11.70 9.47 1.61
C THR A 130 -10.20 9.67 1.85
N LEU A 131 -9.62 10.80 1.42
CA LEU A 131 -8.21 11.10 1.61
C LEU A 131 -7.83 11.17 3.09
N ILE A 132 -8.69 11.80 3.89
CA ILE A 132 -8.58 11.88 5.35
C ILE A 132 -9.82 11.27 6.00
N PRO A 133 -9.77 10.91 7.29
CA PRO A 133 -10.94 10.35 7.98
C PRO A 133 -12.17 11.25 7.86
N ASN A 134 -13.27 10.69 7.40
CA ASN A 134 -14.55 11.36 7.32
C ASN A 134 -15.61 10.48 8.02
N PRO A 135 -16.08 10.88 9.22
CA PRO A 135 -17.07 10.10 9.97
C PRO A 135 -18.42 9.98 9.24
N ASP A 136 -18.74 10.91 8.35
CA ASP A 136 -20.01 10.97 7.63
C ASP A 136 -19.99 10.15 6.32
N ALA A 137 -18.82 9.66 5.89
CA ALA A 137 -18.68 8.97 4.61
C ALA A 137 -19.28 7.54 4.56
N ASN A 138 -19.75 7.03 5.69
CA ASN A 138 -20.09 5.60 5.84
C ASN A 138 -21.44 5.18 5.25
N ASP A 139 -22.33 6.14 4.96
CA ASP A 139 -23.73 5.78 4.65
C ASP A 139 -23.97 5.34 3.21
N ASN A 140 -23.13 5.75 2.26
CA ASN A 140 -23.30 5.45 0.84
C ASN A 140 -22.07 4.80 0.18
N VAL A 141 -21.40 3.90 0.90
CA VAL A 141 -20.23 3.21 0.36
C VAL A 141 -20.63 2.30 -0.80
N LYS A 142 -20.07 2.57 -1.98
CA LYS A 142 -20.13 1.64 -3.11
C LYS A 142 -19.28 0.42 -2.78
N LEU A 143 -19.90 -0.74 -2.69
CA LEU A 143 -19.22 -1.99 -2.47
C LEU A 143 -18.89 -2.67 -3.79
N TRP A 144 -17.80 -3.38 -3.78
CA TRP A 144 -17.27 -4.09 -4.92
C TRP A 144 -16.79 -5.49 -4.52
N THR A 145 -16.93 -6.43 -5.42
CA THR A 145 -16.39 -7.77 -5.29
C THR A 145 -15.50 -8.03 -6.51
N PRO A 146 -14.21 -8.30 -6.33
CA PRO A 146 -13.29 -8.54 -7.44
C PRO A 146 -13.62 -9.82 -8.22
N ASP A 147 -12.99 -9.96 -9.37
CA ASP A 147 -13.06 -11.20 -10.14
C ASP A 147 -12.46 -12.34 -9.33
N ARG A 148 -13.21 -13.42 -9.26
CA ARG A 148 -12.97 -14.58 -8.40
C ARG A 148 -11.81 -15.45 -8.84
N SER A 149 -11.30 -15.26 -10.06
CA SER A 149 -10.25 -16.10 -10.65
C SER A 149 -8.82 -15.61 -10.36
N ALA A 150 -8.65 -14.41 -9.76
CA ALA A 150 -7.41 -13.68 -9.84
C ALA A 150 -6.45 -13.83 -8.65
N SER A 151 -6.92 -14.24 -7.47
CA SER A 151 -6.10 -14.20 -6.26
C SER A 151 -5.66 -15.59 -5.85
N LYS A 152 -4.34 -15.81 -5.77
CA LYS A 152 -3.72 -17.03 -5.28
C LYS A 152 -3.39 -16.90 -3.79
N TYR A 153 -3.17 -18.02 -3.12
CA TYR A 153 -2.70 -18.00 -1.74
C TYR A 153 -1.32 -17.36 -1.63
N PHE A 154 -1.09 -16.69 -0.52
CA PHE A 154 0.20 -16.11 -0.19
C PHE A 154 1.21 -17.16 0.24
N ALA A 155 0.80 -18.01 1.18
CA ALA A 155 1.58 -19.12 1.66
C ALA A 155 0.63 -20.26 2.03
N TRP A 156 0.96 -21.48 1.63
CA TRP A 156 0.22 -22.65 2.02
C TRP A 156 1.12 -23.86 2.21
N THR A 157 0.68 -24.73 3.07
CA THR A 157 1.23 -26.06 3.29
C THR A 157 0.07 -27.05 3.35
N GLU A 158 0.34 -28.33 3.46
CA GLU A 158 -0.69 -29.36 3.73
C GLU A 158 -1.45 -29.15 5.05
N ASN A 159 -0.94 -28.31 5.95
CA ASN A 159 -1.47 -28.11 7.30
C ASN A 159 -2.10 -26.73 7.54
N GLU A 160 -1.60 -25.72 6.85
CA GLU A 160 -2.01 -24.32 7.07
C GLU A 160 -1.92 -23.51 5.79
N ILE A 161 -2.90 -22.64 5.60
CA ILE A 161 -2.95 -21.63 4.54
C ILE A 161 -3.01 -20.27 5.20
N THR A 162 -2.12 -19.36 4.80
CA THR A 162 -2.17 -17.96 5.22
C THR A 162 -2.55 -17.09 4.04
N VAL A 163 -3.60 -16.31 4.22
CA VAL A 163 -4.08 -15.31 3.25
C VAL A 163 -3.84 -13.92 3.81
N THR A 164 -3.24 -13.04 3.03
CA THR A 164 -3.14 -11.62 3.34
C THR A 164 -3.92 -10.82 2.31
N ALA A 165 -4.78 -9.94 2.79
CA ALA A 165 -5.59 -9.07 1.96
C ALA A 165 -5.68 -7.66 2.58
N TYR A 166 -6.15 -6.69 1.80
CA TYR A 166 -6.30 -5.31 2.23
C TYR A 166 -7.65 -4.77 1.77
N ALA A 167 -8.25 -3.93 2.61
CA ALA A 167 -9.50 -3.26 2.27
C ALA A 167 -9.55 -1.87 2.92
N TYR A 168 -10.29 -0.96 2.32
CA TYR A 168 -10.59 0.33 2.95
C TYR A 168 -11.51 0.18 4.15
N SER A 169 -11.53 1.21 5.01
CA SER A 169 -12.41 1.23 6.17
C SER A 169 -13.87 1.12 5.78
N TYR A 170 -14.61 0.31 6.52
CA TYR A 170 -16.03 0.09 6.30
C TYR A 170 -16.70 -0.39 7.59
N ASN A 171 -17.91 0.11 7.87
CA ASN A 171 -18.72 -0.32 8.99
C ASN A 171 -20.04 -0.93 8.47
N TRP A 172 -20.25 -2.20 8.78
CA TRP A 172 -21.47 -2.92 8.40
C TRP A 172 -22.28 -3.44 9.59
N LYS A 173 -22.01 -2.90 10.80
CA LYS A 173 -22.68 -3.35 12.03
C LYS A 173 -24.21 -3.35 11.93
N ASP A 174 -24.76 -2.31 11.29
CA ASP A 174 -26.19 -2.14 11.13
C ASP A 174 -26.67 -2.40 9.69
N LYS A 175 -25.85 -3.11 8.90
CA LYS A 175 -26.17 -3.46 7.53
C LYS A 175 -26.60 -4.93 7.44
N PRO A 176 -27.39 -5.30 6.42
CA PRO A 176 -27.75 -6.70 6.19
C PRO A 176 -26.51 -7.55 5.87
N LEU A 177 -26.61 -8.85 6.13
CA LEU A 177 -25.52 -9.83 5.98
C LEU A 177 -24.91 -9.83 4.58
N GLU A 178 -25.69 -9.56 3.55
CA GLU A 178 -25.29 -9.50 2.16
C GLU A 178 -24.28 -8.35 1.88
N ARG A 179 -24.19 -7.39 2.79
CA ARG A 179 -23.23 -6.27 2.71
C ARG A 179 -22.00 -6.46 3.58
N GLU A 180 -21.89 -7.56 4.30
CA GLU A 180 -20.74 -7.86 5.13
C GLU A 180 -19.51 -8.15 4.28
N THR A 181 -18.36 -7.55 4.64
CA THR A 181 -17.07 -7.89 4.03
C THR A 181 -16.59 -9.23 4.58
N ARG A 182 -16.40 -10.20 3.71
CA ARG A 182 -15.95 -11.56 4.05
C ARG A 182 -14.84 -12.02 3.13
N LEU A 183 -13.95 -12.84 3.64
CA LEU A 183 -13.04 -13.61 2.79
C LEU A 183 -13.79 -14.84 2.25
N VAL A 184 -13.74 -15.04 0.94
CA VAL A 184 -14.15 -16.29 0.29
C VAL A 184 -12.91 -16.99 -0.23
N VAL A 185 -12.78 -18.27 0.07
CA VAL A 185 -11.59 -19.06 -0.26
C VAL A 185 -12.01 -20.41 -0.86
N ASN A 186 -11.29 -20.86 -1.89
CA ASN A 186 -11.39 -22.21 -2.40
C ASN A 186 -10.17 -23.00 -1.98
N ILE A 187 -10.37 -24.13 -1.28
CA ILE A 187 -9.31 -24.97 -0.75
C ILE A 187 -9.43 -26.38 -1.33
N PRO A 188 -8.62 -26.75 -2.33
CA PRO A 188 -8.50 -28.12 -2.75
C PRO A 188 -7.97 -28.98 -1.59
N LEU A 189 -8.65 -30.09 -1.29
CA LEU A 189 -8.32 -30.94 -0.14
C LEU A 189 -8.66 -32.40 -0.37
N TYR A 190 -8.01 -33.26 0.44
CA TYR A 190 -8.39 -34.66 0.64
C TYR A 190 -9.14 -34.77 1.97
N TYR A 191 -10.18 -35.60 2.00
CA TYR A 191 -11.02 -35.77 3.17
C TYR A 191 -10.98 -37.22 3.67
N LYS A 192 -10.62 -37.40 4.95
CA LYS A 192 -10.45 -38.72 5.58
C LYS A 192 -9.47 -39.60 4.79
N THR A 193 -9.90 -40.78 4.42
CA THR A 193 -9.11 -41.79 3.69
C THR A 193 -9.30 -41.71 2.17
N GLU A 194 -9.96 -40.66 1.67
CA GLU A 194 -10.17 -40.49 0.24
C GLU A 194 -8.83 -40.25 -0.48
N THR A 195 -8.68 -40.90 -1.63
CA THR A 195 -7.51 -40.72 -2.51
C THR A 195 -7.76 -39.70 -3.60
N ASP A 196 -9.03 -39.36 -3.84
CA ASP A 196 -9.42 -38.41 -4.87
C ASP A 196 -9.43 -37.01 -4.31
N LEU A 197 -8.77 -36.08 -5.04
CA LEU A 197 -8.72 -34.67 -4.71
C LEU A 197 -10.10 -34.03 -4.90
N ARG A 198 -10.60 -33.38 -3.88
CA ARG A 198 -11.76 -32.48 -3.96
C ARG A 198 -11.26 -31.10 -4.34
N GLY A 199 -11.39 -30.73 -5.61
CA GLY A 199 -10.85 -29.48 -6.16
C GLY A 199 -11.65 -28.22 -5.79
N ASP A 200 -12.95 -28.37 -5.54
CA ASP A 200 -13.86 -27.25 -5.25
C ASP A 200 -14.40 -27.39 -3.82
N ASN A 201 -13.88 -26.57 -2.92
CA ASN A 201 -14.36 -26.47 -1.55
C ASN A 201 -14.35 -25.00 -1.16
N TYR A 202 -15.49 -24.33 -1.39
CA TYR A 202 -15.66 -22.90 -1.12
C TYR A 202 -16.12 -22.65 0.30
N TYR A 203 -15.37 -21.79 0.99
CA TYR A 203 -15.69 -21.34 2.34
C TYR A 203 -15.78 -19.82 2.37
N GLN A 204 -16.60 -19.28 3.27
CA GLN A 204 -16.64 -17.87 3.60
C GLN A 204 -16.30 -17.64 5.07
N ILE A 205 -15.47 -16.63 5.32
CA ILE A 205 -14.90 -16.36 6.63
C ILE A 205 -15.22 -14.92 7.03
N PRO A 206 -15.92 -14.69 8.15
CA PRO A 206 -16.06 -13.36 8.72
C PRO A 206 -14.71 -12.82 9.16
N ILE A 207 -14.38 -11.57 8.80
CA ILE A 207 -13.04 -10.99 9.06
C ILE A 207 -13.00 -10.07 10.27
N SER A 208 -14.13 -9.68 10.82
CA SER A 208 -14.21 -8.82 12.01
C SER A 208 -15.44 -9.15 12.86
N LYS A 209 -15.19 -9.49 14.13
CA LYS A 209 -16.24 -9.72 15.13
C LYS A 209 -17.08 -8.48 15.39
N GLU A 210 -16.47 -7.30 15.34
CA GLU A 210 -17.14 -6.02 15.57
C GLU A 210 -17.90 -5.50 14.35
N LYS A 211 -17.83 -6.20 13.22
CA LYS A 211 -18.44 -5.80 11.95
C LYS A 211 -17.97 -4.45 11.43
N VAL A 212 -16.68 -4.17 11.61
CA VAL A 212 -16.04 -2.95 11.16
C VAL A 212 -14.59 -3.21 10.74
N LEU A 213 -14.15 -2.57 9.69
CA LEU A 213 -12.75 -2.38 9.34
C LEU A 213 -12.38 -0.91 9.56
N LYS A 214 -11.32 -0.66 10.32
CA LYS A 214 -10.80 0.68 10.61
C LYS A 214 -9.54 0.93 9.80
N ARG A 215 -9.30 2.18 9.44
CA ARG A 215 -8.03 2.63 8.84
C ARG A 215 -6.86 2.23 9.74
N ASN A 216 -5.71 1.95 9.14
CA ASN A 216 -4.46 1.63 9.82
C ASN A 216 -4.57 0.54 10.91
N THR A 217 -5.42 -0.46 10.67
CA THR A 217 -5.69 -1.52 11.64
C THR A 217 -5.36 -2.88 11.04
N TYR A 218 -4.69 -3.71 11.84
CA TYR A 218 -4.38 -5.10 11.53
C TYR A 218 -5.43 -6.01 12.13
N TYR A 219 -6.02 -6.86 11.30
CA TYR A 219 -6.98 -7.89 11.67
C TYR A 219 -6.36 -9.25 11.39
N GLU A 220 -6.31 -10.12 12.40
CA GLU A 220 -5.95 -11.52 12.20
C GLU A 220 -7.11 -12.41 12.62
N VAL A 221 -7.44 -13.35 11.75
CA VAL A 221 -8.53 -14.30 11.97
C VAL A 221 -7.95 -15.70 11.80
N THR A 222 -8.26 -16.60 12.74
CA THR A 222 -7.91 -18.02 12.64
C THR A 222 -9.17 -18.85 12.52
N VAL A 223 -9.23 -19.73 11.54
CA VAL A 223 -10.30 -20.71 11.33
C VAL A 223 -9.72 -22.12 11.22
N GLU A 224 -10.56 -23.13 11.39
CA GLU A 224 -10.22 -24.53 11.21
C GLU A 224 -11.19 -25.20 10.22
N VAL A 225 -10.66 -25.94 9.25
CA VAL A 225 -11.43 -26.68 8.26
C VAL A 225 -11.50 -28.12 8.68
N ASN A 226 -12.68 -28.57 9.12
CA ASN A 226 -12.92 -29.92 9.63
C ASN A 226 -13.70 -30.80 8.66
N ALA A 227 -14.26 -30.23 7.59
CA ALA A 227 -15.06 -30.93 6.59
C ALA A 227 -14.95 -30.23 5.22
N PRO A 228 -15.26 -30.93 4.12
CA PRO A 228 -15.34 -30.33 2.79
C PRO A 228 -16.31 -29.16 2.74
N GLY A 229 -15.94 -28.11 1.99
CA GLY A 229 -16.76 -26.93 1.75
C GLY A 229 -17.81 -27.15 0.65
N ALA A 230 -18.50 -26.08 0.32
CA ALA A 230 -19.46 -26.07 -0.78
C ALA A 230 -18.75 -26.23 -2.15
N THR A 231 -19.39 -26.91 -3.08
CA THR A 231 -18.90 -27.02 -4.46
C THR A 231 -19.26 -25.82 -5.33
N GLU A 232 -20.18 -24.98 -4.85
CA GLU A 232 -20.67 -23.79 -5.55
C GLU A 232 -20.08 -22.50 -4.93
N ILE A 233 -19.34 -21.75 -5.72
CA ILE A 233 -18.73 -20.47 -5.29
C ILE A 233 -19.75 -19.42 -4.83
N LEU A 234 -21.00 -19.50 -5.30
CA LEU A 234 -22.07 -18.55 -4.93
C LEU A 234 -22.70 -18.84 -3.57
N LYS A 235 -22.48 -20.06 -3.06
CA LYS A 235 -23.03 -20.52 -1.77
C LYS A 235 -21.94 -21.17 -0.93
N PRO A 236 -20.87 -20.43 -0.61
CA PRO A 236 -19.78 -20.97 0.18
C PRO A 236 -20.24 -21.37 1.59
N GLU A 237 -19.63 -22.44 2.12
CA GLU A 237 -19.86 -22.86 3.51
C GLU A 237 -19.28 -21.83 4.47
N GLU A 238 -19.95 -21.55 5.57
CA GLU A 238 -19.47 -20.61 6.58
C GLU A 238 -18.49 -21.29 7.54
N LEU A 239 -17.28 -20.71 7.69
CA LEU A 239 -16.33 -21.11 8.72
C LEU A 239 -16.38 -20.11 9.87
N GLU A 240 -16.73 -20.61 11.05
CA GLU A 240 -16.69 -19.83 12.28
C GLU A 240 -15.24 -19.62 12.74
N PRO A 241 -14.80 -18.39 12.96
CA PRO A 241 -13.48 -18.13 13.50
C PRO A 241 -13.29 -18.66 14.90
N VAL A 242 -12.15 -19.34 15.11
CA VAL A 242 -11.74 -19.82 16.44
C VAL A 242 -10.97 -18.74 17.21
N ASN A 243 -10.41 -17.76 16.53
CA ASN A 243 -9.74 -16.63 17.15
C ASN A 243 -9.80 -15.37 16.29
N TYR A 244 -9.87 -14.21 16.96
CA TYR A 244 -9.74 -12.88 16.36
C TYR A 244 -8.67 -12.07 17.12
N THR A 245 -7.79 -11.42 16.39
CA THR A 245 -6.84 -10.43 16.92
C THR A 245 -7.00 -9.13 16.15
N VAL A 246 -7.12 -8.02 16.87
CA VAL A 246 -7.20 -6.68 16.29
C VAL A 246 -6.18 -5.79 16.98
N GLN A 247 -5.31 -5.16 16.23
CA GLN A 247 -4.27 -4.28 16.77
C GLN A 247 -3.97 -3.13 15.80
N ALA A 248 -3.25 -2.12 16.28
CA ALA A 248 -2.74 -1.07 15.39
C ALA A 248 -1.80 -1.69 14.35
N TRP A 249 -1.91 -1.23 13.12
CA TRP A 249 -0.95 -1.54 12.08
C TRP A 249 0.20 -0.55 12.18
N ASP A 250 1.44 -1.00 12.13
CA ASP A 250 2.65 -0.18 12.31
C ASP A 250 2.55 1.19 11.65
N GLU A 251 2.83 2.24 12.41
CA GLU A 251 2.76 3.63 12.00
C GLU A 251 4.13 4.12 11.51
N THR A 252 4.11 5.14 10.67
CA THR A 252 5.31 5.82 10.20
C THR A 252 5.28 7.27 10.68
N ILE A 253 6.28 7.69 11.45
CA ILE A 253 6.43 9.07 11.92
C ILE A 253 7.36 9.79 10.96
N ILE A 254 6.91 10.94 10.45
CA ILE A 254 7.69 11.83 9.59
C ILE A 254 7.86 13.16 10.30
N ASN A 255 9.12 13.58 10.47
CA ASN A 255 9.44 14.93 10.96
C ASN A 255 9.55 15.87 9.76
N VAL A 256 8.82 16.97 9.81
CA VAL A 256 8.76 17.96 8.73
C VAL A 256 9.33 19.29 9.24
N GLY A 257 10.38 19.78 8.59
CA GLY A 257 10.98 21.08 8.89
C GLY A 257 12.30 21.09 9.65
N GLY A 258 12.81 19.93 10.08
CA GLY A 258 14.14 19.78 10.67
C GLY A 258 15.27 19.75 9.64
N GLU A 259 16.47 20.24 9.98
CA GLU A 259 17.64 20.14 9.09
C GLU A 259 18.12 18.70 8.92
N THR A 260 17.80 17.81 9.85
CA THR A 260 18.30 16.42 9.91
C THR A 260 17.46 15.41 9.16
N ASP A 261 16.16 15.69 8.90
CA ASP A 261 15.21 14.72 8.34
C ASP A 261 14.54 15.19 7.04
N ARG A 262 15.23 15.99 6.25
CA ARG A 262 14.76 16.27 4.89
C ARG A 262 14.75 14.96 4.10
N PRO A 263 13.66 14.64 3.40
CA PRO A 263 13.69 13.53 2.47
C PRO A 263 14.91 13.70 1.55
N LYS A 264 15.77 12.69 1.49
CA LYS A 264 16.91 12.72 0.60
C LYS A 264 16.38 12.71 -0.83
N TYR A 265 16.67 13.77 -1.55
CA TYR A 265 16.31 13.88 -2.95
C TYR A 265 17.53 14.32 -3.77
N LEU A 266 17.55 13.90 -4.99
CA LEU A 266 18.44 14.37 -6.04
C LEU A 266 17.59 14.53 -7.29
N THR A 267 17.51 15.75 -7.80
CA THR A 267 16.86 16.06 -9.08
C THR A 267 17.90 16.58 -10.04
N VAL A 268 17.89 16.08 -11.26
CA VAL A 268 18.80 16.51 -12.34
C VAL A 268 17.97 17.14 -13.47
N ASN A 269 18.57 18.08 -14.20
CA ASN A 269 17.94 18.73 -15.33
C ASN A 269 17.81 17.81 -16.55
N GLU A 270 18.74 16.91 -16.76
CA GLU A 270 18.79 15.98 -17.88
C GLU A 270 19.34 14.61 -17.45
N GLU A 271 18.73 13.54 -17.97
CA GLU A 271 19.19 12.17 -17.74
C GLU A 271 20.29 11.74 -18.71
N GLU A 272 20.28 12.33 -19.92
CA GLU A 272 21.28 12.12 -20.96
C GLU A 272 21.83 13.46 -21.46
N MET A 273 23.13 13.56 -21.64
CA MET A 273 23.81 14.74 -22.14
C MET A 273 24.53 14.41 -23.44
N GLU A 274 24.24 15.17 -24.50
CA GLU A 274 24.90 15.05 -25.79
C GLU A 274 25.78 16.27 -26.06
N MET A 275 27.03 16.06 -26.49
CA MET A 275 27.95 17.09 -26.96
C MET A 275 28.36 16.80 -28.39
N TYR A 276 28.15 17.76 -29.28
CA TYR A 276 28.36 17.56 -30.71
C TYR A 276 29.72 18.05 -31.21
N ASN A 277 30.38 18.95 -30.47
CA ASN A 277 31.70 19.49 -30.84
C ASN A 277 32.55 19.73 -29.60
N ILE A 278 33.60 18.94 -29.46
CA ILE A 278 34.44 18.87 -28.26
C ILE A 278 35.17 20.18 -27.96
N SER A 279 35.45 21.03 -28.96
CA SER A 279 36.21 22.25 -28.74
C SER A 279 35.39 23.46 -28.27
N ASP A 280 34.14 23.53 -28.63
CA ASP A 280 33.32 24.71 -28.41
C ASP A 280 31.96 24.41 -27.77
N ASP A 281 31.64 23.12 -27.58
CA ASP A 281 30.38 22.68 -27.01
C ASP A 281 30.58 22.34 -25.52
N ASN A 282 29.66 22.81 -24.71
CA ASN A 282 29.61 22.48 -23.29
C ASN A 282 28.16 22.26 -22.88
N THR A 283 27.99 21.39 -21.93
CA THR A 283 26.71 21.16 -21.28
C THR A 283 26.88 21.27 -19.78
N THR A 284 25.82 21.64 -19.09
CA THR A 284 25.85 21.85 -17.66
C THR A 284 24.85 20.90 -17.00
N LEU A 285 25.35 20.06 -16.09
CA LEU A 285 24.51 19.28 -15.20
C LEU A 285 24.05 20.19 -14.06
N GLU A 286 22.80 20.55 -14.06
CA GLU A 286 22.17 21.23 -12.93
C GLU A 286 21.44 20.21 -12.07
N PHE A 287 21.63 20.30 -10.77
CA PHE A 287 20.93 19.42 -9.83
C PHE A 287 20.53 20.15 -8.57
N ALA A 288 19.45 19.69 -7.97
CA ALA A 288 19.04 20.05 -6.63
C ALA A 288 19.13 18.82 -5.73
N SER A 289 19.80 18.93 -4.61
CA SER A 289 19.98 17.83 -3.66
C SER A 289 19.78 18.27 -2.24
N SER A 290 19.22 17.39 -1.42
CA SER A 290 19.09 17.56 0.02
C SER A 290 20.40 17.28 0.79
N SER A 291 21.41 16.73 0.14
CA SER A 291 22.71 16.35 0.73
C SER A 291 23.84 16.74 -0.18
N GLU A 292 25.06 16.74 0.35
CA GLU A 292 26.26 16.92 -0.46
C GLU A 292 26.35 15.84 -1.53
N VAL A 293 26.63 16.24 -2.77
CA VAL A 293 26.68 15.37 -3.94
C VAL A 293 28.09 15.40 -4.51
N SER A 294 28.64 14.23 -4.81
CA SER A 294 29.84 14.10 -5.62
C SER A 294 29.48 13.54 -6.99
N VAL A 295 29.97 14.18 -8.03
CA VAL A 295 29.73 13.73 -9.41
C VAL A 295 30.97 13.03 -9.92
N LYS A 296 30.82 11.84 -10.49
CA LYS A 296 31.88 11.11 -11.15
C LYS A 296 31.41 10.57 -12.49
N VAL A 297 32.12 10.90 -13.55
CA VAL A 297 31.88 10.30 -14.87
C VAL A 297 32.51 8.91 -14.89
N THR A 298 31.67 7.89 -15.07
CA THR A 298 32.10 6.47 -15.03
C THR A 298 32.27 5.86 -16.42
N ARG A 299 31.60 6.44 -17.42
CA ARG A 299 31.66 5.98 -18.81
C ARG A 299 31.33 7.12 -19.76
N VAL A 300 31.98 7.16 -20.89
CA VAL A 300 31.73 8.09 -22.00
C VAL A 300 31.53 7.28 -23.28
N TYR A 301 30.52 7.63 -24.06
CA TYR A 301 30.33 7.14 -25.41
C TYR A 301 30.73 8.25 -26.40
N TYR A 302 31.44 7.89 -27.45
CA TYR A 302 31.83 8.84 -28.47
C TYR A 302 31.86 8.19 -29.86
N ILE A 303 31.75 8.99 -30.89
CA ILE A 303 31.84 8.53 -32.26
C ILE A 303 33.32 8.78 -32.72
N ASP A 304 33.98 7.72 -33.14
CA ASP A 304 35.36 7.82 -33.61
C ASP A 304 35.42 8.42 -35.05
N LYS A 305 36.63 8.68 -35.52
CA LYS A 305 36.90 9.24 -36.85
C LYS A 305 36.40 8.36 -38.01
N PHE A 306 36.00 7.14 -37.74
CA PHE A 306 35.44 6.20 -38.73
C PHE A 306 33.91 6.11 -38.63
N GLY A 307 33.28 6.93 -37.77
CA GLY A 307 31.80 6.93 -37.55
C GLY A 307 31.29 5.78 -36.71
N GLN A 308 32.18 5.10 -35.95
CA GLN A 308 31.76 3.99 -35.09
C GLN A 308 31.62 4.46 -33.65
N THR A 309 30.56 4.02 -32.99
CA THR A 309 30.36 4.28 -31.57
C THR A 309 31.35 3.49 -30.72
N GLN A 310 32.12 4.20 -29.94
CA GLN A 310 33.09 3.69 -28.98
C GLN A 310 32.63 4.02 -27.55
N ALA A 311 33.17 3.30 -26.58
CA ALA A 311 32.93 3.59 -25.17
C ALA A 311 34.22 3.47 -24.38
N THR A 312 34.43 4.37 -23.41
CA THR A 312 35.55 4.29 -22.48
C THR A 312 35.09 4.43 -21.03
N THR A 313 35.72 3.65 -20.16
CA THR A 313 35.62 3.75 -18.70
C THR A 313 36.96 4.17 -18.07
N SER A 314 37.97 4.47 -18.88
CA SER A 314 39.30 4.86 -18.44
C SER A 314 39.27 6.30 -17.93
N GLU A 315 39.48 6.51 -16.64
CA GLU A 315 39.58 7.85 -16.03
C GLU A 315 40.58 8.76 -16.73
N ARG A 316 41.70 8.19 -17.21
CA ARG A 316 42.73 8.95 -17.94
C ARG A 316 42.24 9.42 -19.31
N GLU A 317 41.46 8.61 -19.99
CA GLU A 317 40.88 9.00 -21.29
C GLU A 317 39.74 10.00 -21.12
N ILE A 318 38.85 9.79 -20.15
CA ILE A 318 37.80 10.71 -19.80
C ILE A 318 38.35 12.10 -19.45
N ALA A 319 39.37 12.15 -18.59
CA ALA A 319 40.04 13.42 -18.24
C ALA A 319 40.73 14.10 -19.46
N ARG A 320 41.20 13.34 -20.46
CA ARG A 320 41.76 13.92 -21.70
C ARG A 320 40.66 14.49 -22.62
N MET A 321 39.43 14.05 -22.47
CA MET A 321 38.30 14.60 -23.21
C MET A 321 37.81 15.93 -22.61
N GLY A 322 38.38 16.37 -21.49
CA GLY A 322 37.97 17.62 -20.84
C GLY A 322 36.72 17.49 -19.98
N ILE A 323 36.35 16.26 -19.63
CA ILE A 323 35.14 15.93 -18.85
C ILE A 323 35.53 15.68 -17.41
#